data_2dcfd7ce9bf77beb77a901991e9048df
#
_entry.id   2dcfd7ce9bf77beb77a901991e9048df
#
_cell.length_a   1.000
_cell.length_b   1.000
_cell.length_c   1.000
_cell.angle_alpha   90.00
_cell.angle_beta   90.00
_cell.angle_gamma   90.00
#
_symmetry.space_group_name_H-M   'P 1'
#
loop_
_entity.id
_entity.type
_entity.pdbx_description
1 polymer ?
#
loop_
_entity_poly.entity_id
_entity_poly.type
_entity_poly.pdbx_seq_one_letter_code
_entity_poly.pdbx_strand_id
1 'polypeptide(L)'
;MSAPRHSLRVVASDLPFAVPGVWHADALGAGQQSAQSTGYGPLDAQLPGGGWPVGALNEVLQPVAGLHEWQLVLPALVQATARRSGAVVVVAPPCEPFGPALQAQGLAADRLCVVRADAATALWAAEQALRCREVLAVMAWLPQVQPAALRRLQLAAAQQRQLLWVFRPASAAHQASPALLRLQVLGMAMPGGVSTFPGMQVHILKRRGPPLAQGLDLPGCHSRLAQVLAAQAERRRSAQVVASTFAAAKAPGVLAMRPPLGALGALGALGALGELGELGIGPEGRGHALDRAAMALVR
;
A
#
# COMPACT_ATOMS: atom_id res chain seq x y z
N MET A 1 -63.44 5.01 3.14
CA MET A 1 -63.03 4.13 4.24
C MET A 1 -61.65 3.53 3.84
N SER A 2 -60.59 4.08 4.42
CA SER A 2 -59.19 3.74 4.07
C SER A 2 -58.66 2.80 5.15
N ALA A 3 -58.23 1.59 4.76
CA ALA A 3 -57.67 0.61 5.68
C ALA A 3 -56.23 0.97 6.10
N PRO A 4 -55.86 0.77 7.35
CA PRO A 4 -54.50 1.07 7.84
C PRO A 4 -53.51 0.04 7.31
N ARG A 5 -52.38 0.51 6.73
CA ARG A 5 -51.23 -0.31 6.36
C ARG A 5 -50.44 -0.62 7.64
N HIS A 6 -50.55 -1.85 8.13
CA HIS A 6 -49.65 -2.33 9.18
C HIS A 6 -48.26 -2.56 8.60
N SER A 7 -47.33 -1.71 8.96
CA SER A 7 -45.88 -1.98 8.76
C SER A 7 -45.45 -3.03 9.76
N LEU A 8 -45.17 -4.24 9.29
CA LEU A 8 -44.48 -5.28 10.06
C LEU A 8 -43.06 -4.84 10.35
N ARG A 9 -42.85 -4.30 11.53
CA ARG A 9 -41.47 -4.07 12.07
C ARG A 9 -41.01 -5.41 12.63
N VAL A 10 -40.22 -6.15 11.84
CA VAL A 10 -39.55 -7.37 12.33
C VAL A 10 -38.45 -6.90 13.26
N VAL A 11 -38.68 -7.01 14.56
CA VAL A 11 -37.64 -6.85 15.58
C VAL A 11 -36.89 -8.21 15.65
N ALA A 12 -35.77 -8.31 14.99
CA ALA A 12 -34.96 -9.53 14.85
C ALA A 12 -34.01 -9.74 16.02
N SER A 13 -34.47 -9.58 17.27
CA SER A 13 -33.54 -9.69 18.40
C SER A 13 -33.82 -10.80 19.42
N ASP A 14 -35.00 -11.43 19.41
CA ASP A 14 -35.33 -12.38 20.49
C ASP A 14 -36.11 -13.60 19.98
N LEU A 15 -35.44 -14.46 19.20
CA LEU A 15 -35.96 -15.82 19.01
C LEU A 15 -35.10 -16.82 19.81
N PRO A 16 -35.59 -17.34 20.93
CA PRO A 16 -34.84 -18.26 21.81
C PRO A 16 -34.77 -19.70 21.31
N PHE A 17 -35.20 -20.00 20.09
CA PHE A 17 -35.25 -21.38 19.59
C PHE A 17 -34.41 -21.51 18.31
N ALA A 18 -33.33 -22.33 18.42
CA ALA A 18 -32.62 -22.82 17.23
C ALA A 18 -33.53 -23.81 16.51
N VAL A 19 -34.09 -23.45 15.39
CA VAL A 19 -34.82 -24.36 14.51
C VAL A 19 -33.81 -25.15 13.68
N PRO A 20 -33.78 -26.51 13.75
CA PRO A 20 -32.85 -27.30 12.94
C PRO A 20 -33.01 -26.96 11.46
N GLY A 21 -31.89 -26.59 10.80
CA GLY A 21 -31.87 -26.21 9.40
C GLY A 21 -32.07 -24.71 9.11
N VAL A 22 -32.36 -23.88 10.10
CA VAL A 22 -32.40 -22.41 9.97
C VAL A 22 -31.11 -21.80 10.57
N TRP A 23 -30.30 -21.20 9.73
CA TRP A 23 -29.06 -20.53 10.13
C TRP A 23 -29.29 -19.02 10.16
N HIS A 24 -29.00 -18.40 11.30
CA HIS A 24 -28.94 -16.95 11.36
C HIS A 24 -27.85 -16.44 10.41
N ALA A 25 -28.10 -15.36 9.68
CA ALA A 25 -27.13 -14.75 8.77
C ALA A 25 -25.81 -14.40 9.48
N ASP A 26 -25.88 -14.06 10.78
CA ASP A 26 -24.71 -13.79 11.63
C ASP A 26 -23.93 -15.07 11.96
N ALA A 27 -24.60 -16.22 12.12
CA ALA A 27 -23.95 -17.51 12.35
C ALA A 27 -23.28 -18.03 11.07
N LEU A 28 -23.81 -17.75 9.89
CA LEU A 28 -23.17 -18.02 8.61
C LEU A 28 -21.93 -17.12 8.38
N GLY A 29 -21.85 -15.98 9.06
CA GLY A 29 -20.67 -15.09 9.08
C GLY A 29 -19.60 -15.52 10.08
N ALA A 30 -19.96 -16.28 11.12
CA ALA A 30 -19.08 -16.68 12.23
C ALA A 30 -18.19 -17.92 11.95
N GLY A 31 -18.33 -18.57 10.80
CA GLY A 31 -17.31 -19.53 10.34
C GLY A 31 -15.98 -18.79 10.28
N GLN A 32 -15.02 -19.13 11.15
CA GLN A 32 -13.69 -18.50 11.27
C GLN A 32 -12.96 -18.55 9.92
N GLN A 33 -13.28 -17.59 9.08
CA GLN A 33 -12.53 -17.39 7.84
C GLN A 33 -11.17 -16.85 8.25
N SER A 34 -10.11 -17.61 8.02
CA SER A 34 -8.77 -17.11 8.31
C SER A 34 -8.52 -15.84 7.48
N ALA A 35 -8.04 -14.82 8.15
CA ALA A 35 -7.71 -13.56 7.53
C ALA A 35 -6.24 -13.21 7.76
N GLN A 36 -5.65 -12.50 6.80
CA GLN A 36 -4.34 -11.88 6.89
C GLN A 36 -4.52 -10.39 7.12
N SER A 37 -3.99 -9.84 8.21
CA SER A 37 -4.04 -8.40 8.45
C SER A 37 -3.58 -7.64 7.21
N THR A 38 -4.29 -6.57 6.88
CA THR A 38 -3.93 -5.68 5.74
C THR A 38 -2.71 -4.84 6.05
N GLY A 39 -2.38 -4.67 7.33
CA GLY A 39 -1.37 -3.73 7.81
C GLY A 39 -1.90 -2.30 8.01
N TYR A 40 -3.18 -2.09 7.72
CA TYR A 40 -3.89 -0.83 7.95
C TYR A 40 -5.00 -1.06 8.98
N GLY A 41 -4.79 -0.59 10.22
CA GLY A 41 -5.75 -0.75 11.30
C GLY A 41 -7.18 -0.28 10.95
N PRO A 42 -7.37 0.88 10.32
CA PRO A 42 -8.70 1.34 9.90
C PRO A 42 -9.38 0.39 8.91
N LEU A 43 -8.63 -0.23 7.98
CA LEU A 43 -9.19 -1.19 7.04
C LEU A 43 -9.48 -2.53 7.73
N ASP A 44 -8.56 -3.03 8.56
CA ASP A 44 -8.73 -4.27 9.32
C ASP A 44 -10.00 -4.23 10.20
N ALA A 45 -10.27 -3.09 10.84
CA ALA A 45 -11.47 -2.87 11.66
C ALA A 45 -12.78 -2.98 10.86
N GLN A 46 -12.74 -2.77 9.55
CA GLN A 46 -13.90 -2.84 8.68
C GLN A 46 -14.05 -4.18 7.97
N LEU A 47 -13.02 -5.03 7.99
CA LEU A 47 -13.06 -6.31 7.28
C LEU A 47 -13.44 -7.45 8.22
N PRO A 48 -14.36 -8.34 7.81
CA PRO A 48 -14.68 -9.55 8.55
C PRO A 48 -13.43 -10.40 8.78
N GLY A 49 -13.13 -10.73 10.03
CA GLY A 49 -11.91 -11.46 10.40
C GLY A 49 -10.67 -10.60 10.56
N GLY A 50 -10.77 -9.27 10.43
CA GLY A 50 -9.67 -8.34 10.70
C GLY A 50 -8.60 -8.32 9.62
N GLY A 51 -8.95 -8.51 8.35
CA GLY A 51 -7.98 -8.46 7.27
C GLY A 51 -8.44 -9.09 5.95
N TRP A 52 -7.48 -9.33 5.06
CA TRP A 52 -7.71 -9.99 3.78
C TRP A 52 -8.19 -11.43 3.99
N PRO A 53 -9.33 -11.84 3.43
CA PRO A 53 -9.76 -13.22 3.42
C PRO A 53 -8.72 -14.14 2.77
N VAL A 54 -8.25 -15.15 3.51
CA VAL A 54 -7.33 -16.18 3.03
C VAL A 54 -8.10 -17.29 2.35
N GLY A 55 -7.60 -17.81 1.23
CA GLY A 55 -8.31 -18.79 0.42
C GLY A 55 -9.51 -18.20 -0.29
N ALA A 56 -9.48 -16.90 -0.57
CA ALA A 56 -10.57 -16.19 -1.21
C ALA A 56 -10.05 -15.21 -2.26
N LEU A 57 -10.91 -14.91 -3.23
CA LEU A 57 -10.67 -13.87 -4.21
C LEU A 57 -10.91 -12.49 -3.57
N ASN A 58 -9.89 -11.65 -3.55
CA ASN A 58 -9.94 -10.25 -3.22
C ASN A 58 -9.81 -9.46 -4.53
N GLU A 59 -10.84 -8.73 -4.91
CA GLU A 59 -10.85 -7.94 -6.14
C GLU A 59 -10.59 -6.47 -5.81
N VAL A 60 -9.59 -5.89 -6.45
CA VAL A 60 -9.19 -4.49 -6.27
C VAL A 60 -9.39 -3.74 -7.57
N LEU A 61 -10.23 -2.72 -7.53
CA LEU A 61 -10.62 -1.91 -8.68
C LEU A 61 -9.96 -0.54 -8.59
N GLN A 62 -9.38 -0.07 -9.68
CA GLN A 62 -8.72 1.25 -9.71
C GLN A 62 -8.85 1.92 -11.08
N PRO A 63 -8.83 3.26 -11.12
CA PRO A 63 -8.89 4.00 -12.38
C PRO A 63 -7.71 3.72 -13.29
N VAL A 64 -6.51 3.62 -12.72
CA VAL A 64 -5.25 3.40 -13.43
C VAL A 64 -4.48 2.30 -12.73
N ALA A 65 -4.03 1.30 -13.48
CA ALA A 65 -3.19 0.23 -12.97
C ALA A 65 -1.76 0.72 -12.73
N GLY A 66 -1.07 0.16 -11.75
CA GLY A 66 0.33 0.47 -11.42
C GLY A 66 0.51 1.57 -10.35
N LEU A 67 -0.56 2.11 -9.77
CA LEU A 67 -0.45 3.22 -8.81
C LEU A 67 -0.46 2.79 -7.35
N HIS A 68 -1.42 1.96 -6.94
CA HIS A 68 -1.70 1.73 -5.53
C HIS A 68 -1.65 0.25 -5.10
N GLU A 69 -1.46 -0.68 -6.03
CA GLU A 69 -1.53 -2.12 -5.76
C GLU A 69 -0.51 -2.55 -4.70
N TRP A 70 0.75 -2.21 -4.95
CA TRP A 70 1.82 -2.53 -4.01
C TRP A 70 1.64 -1.84 -2.67
N GLN A 71 1.27 -0.57 -2.69
CA GLN A 71 1.00 0.21 -1.50
C GLN A 71 -0.07 -0.46 -0.62
N LEU A 72 -1.15 -0.96 -1.26
CA LEU A 72 -2.27 -1.58 -0.57
C LEU A 72 -1.93 -2.97 -0.02
N VAL A 73 -1.21 -3.82 -0.79
CA VAL A 73 -1.05 -5.23 -0.42
C VAL A 73 0.31 -5.56 0.22
N LEU A 74 1.33 -4.73 0.03
CA LEU A 74 2.69 -5.01 0.50
C LEU A 74 2.78 -5.22 2.02
N PRO A 75 2.09 -4.45 2.89
CA PRO A 75 2.16 -4.70 4.33
C PRO A 75 1.63 -6.10 4.71
N ALA A 76 0.59 -6.58 4.04
CA ALA A 76 0.07 -7.92 4.24
C ALA A 76 1.05 -9.00 3.74
N LEU A 77 1.67 -8.78 2.58
CA LEU A 77 2.67 -9.70 2.01
C LEU A 77 3.90 -9.83 2.92
N VAL A 78 4.43 -8.72 3.43
CA VAL A 78 5.55 -8.71 4.37
C VAL A 78 5.23 -9.51 5.62
N GLN A 79 4.06 -9.30 6.22
CA GLN A 79 3.63 -10.07 7.39
C GLN A 79 3.42 -11.56 7.06
N ALA A 80 2.83 -11.88 5.92
CA ALA A 80 2.58 -13.25 5.52
C ALA A 80 3.89 -14.02 5.24
N THR A 81 4.83 -13.40 4.51
CA THR A 81 6.13 -14.00 4.19
C THR A 81 7.05 -14.15 5.40
N ALA A 82 6.90 -13.31 6.43
CA ALA A 82 7.60 -13.46 7.70
C ALA A 82 7.13 -14.67 8.52
N ARG A 83 5.86 -15.07 8.35
CA ARG A 83 5.23 -16.16 9.13
C ARG A 83 5.22 -17.50 8.40
N ARG A 84 5.24 -17.49 7.08
CA ARG A 84 5.09 -18.69 6.23
C ARG A 84 6.11 -18.67 5.10
N SER A 85 6.66 -19.83 4.81
CA SER A 85 7.42 -20.05 3.58
C SER A 85 6.50 -20.02 2.36
N GLY A 86 7.05 -19.75 1.17
CA GLY A 86 6.32 -19.78 -0.10
C GLY A 86 6.58 -18.51 -0.93
N ALA A 87 6.38 -18.63 -2.22
CA ALA A 87 6.60 -17.54 -3.18
C ALA A 87 5.39 -16.60 -3.26
N VAL A 88 5.65 -15.35 -3.61
CA VAL A 88 4.65 -14.39 -4.06
C VAL A 88 4.73 -14.33 -5.58
N VAL A 89 3.68 -14.78 -6.26
CA VAL A 89 3.63 -14.79 -7.72
C VAL A 89 2.88 -13.55 -8.21
N VAL A 90 3.50 -12.81 -9.11
CA VAL A 90 2.99 -11.56 -9.69
C VAL A 90 2.78 -11.78 -11.17
N VAL A 91 1.51 -11.82 -11.61
CA VAL A 91 1.11 -12.18 -12.97
C VAL A 91 0.68 -10.95 -13.76
N ALA A 92 1.33 -10.73 -14.89
CA ALA A 92 1.07 -9.64 -15.83
C ALA A 92 1.02 -8.25 -15.17
N PRO A 93 2.00 -7.87 -14.34
CA PRO A 93 2.01 -6.54 -13.74
C PRO A 93 2.15 -5.46 -14.82
N PRO A 94 1.48 -4.29 -14.65
CA PRO A 94 1.57 -3.21 -15.63
C PRO A 94 2.96 -2.58 -15.74
N CYS A 95 3.73 -2.68 -14.65
CA CYS A 95 5.11 -2.25 -14.55
C CYS A 95 5.94 -3.30 -13.83
N GLU A 96 7.21 -3.42 -14.18
CA GLU A 96 8.15 -4.31 -13.48
C GLU A 96 8.28 -3.88 -12.01
N PRO A 97 8.08 -4.79 -11.05
CA PRO A 97 8.27 -4.48 -9.63
C PRO A 97 9.73 -4.14 -9.35
N PHE A 98 9.96 -3.02 -8.68
CA PHE A 98 11.32 -2.62 -8.32
C PHE A 98 11.78 -3.35 -7.05
N GLY A 99 12.50 -4.46 -7.22
CA GLY A 99 12.95 -5.34 -6.16
C GLY A 99 13.64 -4.63 -4.98
N PRO A 100 14.58 -3.69 -5.19
CA PRO A 100 15.22 -2.98 -4.08
C PRO A 100 14.25 -2.19 -3.19
N ALA A 101 13.20 -1.58 -3.77
CA ALA A 101 12.19 -0.88 -2.98
C ALA A 101 11.31 -1.83 -2.17
N LEU A 102 10.98 -3.00 -2.73
CA LEU A 102 10.21 -4.03 -2.03
C LEU A 102 11.03 -4.63 -0.88
N GLN A 103 12.31 -4.89 -1.11
CA GLN A 103 13.23 -5.39 -0.08
C GLN A 103 13.42 -4.37 1.05
N ALA A 104 13.56 -3.10 0.74
CA ALA A 104 13.65 -2.03 1.74
C ALA A 104 12.39 -1.95 2.63
N GLN A 105 11.25 -2.38 2.11
CA GLN A 105 9.99 -2.45 2.85
C GLN A 105 9.74 -3.82 3.51
N GLY A 106 10.67 -4.77 3.38
CA GLY A 106 10.65 -6.05 4.07
C GLY A 106 10.18 -7.26 3.24
N LEU A 107 9.88 -7.08 1.95
CA LEU A 107 9.61 -8.21 1.06
C LEU A 107 10.91 -8.63 0.35
N ALA A 108 11.45 -9.79 0.71
CA ALA A 108 12.67 -10.31 0.12
C ALA A 108 12.47 -10.62 -1.38
N ALA A 109 13.41 -10.18 -2.21
CA ALA A 109 13.29 -10.28 -3.67
C ALA A 109 13.32 -11.73 -4.18
N ASP A 110 13.98 -12.64 -3.49
CA ASP A 110 14.03 -14.07 -3.76
C ASP A 110 12.69 -14.79 -3.53
N ARG A 111 11.77 -14.14 -2.83
CA ARG A 111 10.40 -14.61 -2.62
C ARG A 111 9.45 -14.18 -3.75
N LEU A 112 9.89 -13.34 -4.67
CA LEU A 112 9.07 -12.78 -5.72
C LEU A 112 9.29 -13.53 -7.04
N CYS A 113 8.21 -14.06 -7.62
CA CYS A 113 8.19 -14.66 -8.95
C CYS A 113 7.33 -13.79 -9.88
N VAL A 114 7.94 -13.10 -10.83
CA VAL A 114 7.24 -12.25 -11.79
C VAL A 114 6.98 -13.02 -13.07
N VAL A 115 5.71 -13.17 -13.44
CA VAL A 115 5.27 -13.84 -14.67
C VAL A 115 4.79 -12.77 -15.66
N ARG A 116 5.59 -12.51 -16.68
CA ARG A 116 5.18 -11.67 -17.80
C ARG A 116 4.27 -12.48 -18.71
N ALA A 117 3.04 -12.06 -18.86
CA ALA A 117 2.02 -12.74 -19.63
C ALA A 117 1.14 -11.71 -20.33
N ASP A 118 0.65 -12.06 -21.51
CA ASP A 118 -0.39 -11.27 -22.18
C ASP A 118 -1.78 -11.58 -21.61
N ALA A 119 -2.80 -10.87 -22.08
CA ALA A 119 -4.15 -11.01 -21.58
C ALA A 119 -4.73 -12.44 -21.76
N ALA A 120 -4.27 -13.19 -22.77
CA ALA A 120 -4.73 -14.53 -23.05
C ALA A 120 -4.14 -15.58 -22.09
N THR A 121 -2.87 -15.42 -21.74
CA THR A 121 -2.10 -16.38 -20.93
C THR A 121 -2.08 -16.02 -19.43
N ALA A 122 -2.32 -14.76 -19.07
CA ALA A 122 -2.29 -14.30 -17.68
C ALA A 122 -3.27 -15.04 -16.77
N LEU A 123 -4.48 -15.33 -17.25
CA LEU A 123 -5.47 -16.10 -16.49
C LEU A 123 -4.99 -17.51 -16.20
N TRP A 124 -4.44 -18.19 -17.23
CA TRP A 124 -3.89 -19.54 -17.07
C TRP A 124 -2.70 -19.54 -16.10
N ALA A 125 -1.77 -18.58 -16.22
CA ALA A 125 -0.63 -18.45 -15.33
C ALA A 125 -1.06 -18.25 -13.88
N ALA A 126 -2.06 -17.39 -13.62
CA ALA A 126 -2.61 -17.19 -12.29
C ALA A 126 -3.25 -18.46 -11.72
N GLU A 127 -3.98 -19.22 -12.55
CA GLU A 127 -4.58 -20.49 -12.15
C GLU A 127 -3.52 -21.55 -11.83
N GLN A 128 -2.44 -21.66 -12.62
CA GLN A 128 -1.33 -22.58 -12.32
C GLN A 128 -0.60 -22.19 -11.05
N ALA A 129 -0.33 -20.90 -10.83
CA ALA A 129 0.27 -20.42 -9.61
C ALA A 129 -0.56 -20.80 -8.37
N LEU A 130 -1.88 -20.67 -8.42
CA LEU A 130 -2.78 -21.04 -7.33
C LEU A 130 -2.85 -22.56 -7.07
N ARG A 131 -2.46 -23.40 -8.01
CA ARG A 131 -2.39 -24.86 -7.83
C ARG A 131 -1.08 -25.31 -7.18
N CYS A 132 -0.07 -24.46 -7.18
CA CYS A 132 1.23 -24.75 -6.59
C CYS A 132 1.21 -24.53 -5.06
N ARG A 133 1.61 -25.55 -4.30
CA ARG A 133 1.59 -25.49 -2.81
C ARG A 133 2.66 -24.56 -2.23
N GLU A 134 3.75 -24.35 -2.96
CA GLU A 134 4.83 -23.46 -2.58
C GLU A 134 4.49 -21.99 -2.81
N VAL A 135 3.34 -21.67 -3.36
CA VAL A 135 2.87 -20.30 -3.56
C VAL A 135 2.06 -19.85 -2.35
N LEU A 136 2.49 -18.77 -1.73
CA LEU A 136 1.83 -18.15 -0.60
C LEU A 136 0.74 -17.17 -1.05
N ALA A 137 1.04 -16.42 -2.09
CA ALA A 137 0.17 -15.34 -2.57
C ALA A 137 0.26 -15.17 -4.08
N VAL A 138 -0.84 -14.79 -4.71
CA VAL A 138 -0.93 -14.44 -6.12
C VAL A 138 -1.51 -13.05 -6.29
N MET A 139 -0.81 -12.21 -7.03
CA MET A 139 -1.24 -10.90 -7.50
C MET A 139 -1.42 -10.99 -9.02
N ALA A 140 -2.61 -10.77 -9.54
CA ALA A 140 -2.89 -10.92 -10.97
C ALA A 140 -3.62 -9.70 -11.55
N TRP A 141 -3.10 -9.12 -12.61
CA TRP A 141 -3.75 -8.04 -13.37
C TRP A 141 -4.56 -8.65 -14.50
N LEU A 142 -5.88 -8.69 -14.32
CA LEU A 142 -6.82 -9.35 -15.24
C LEU A 142 -7.95 -8.39 -15.63
N PRO A 143 -7.67 -7.38 -16.48
CA PRO A 143 -8.62 -6.31 -16.74
C PRO A 143 -9.94 -6.77 -17.39
N GLN A 144 -9.90 -7.81 -18.22
CA GLN A 144 -11.05 -8.27 -19.02
C GLN A 144 -11.50 -9.70 -18.66
N VAL A 145 -11.26 -10.12 -17.40
CA VAL A 145 -11.61 -11.47 -16.97
C VAL A 145 -13.12 -11.66 -16.81
N GLN A 146 -13.61 -12.82 -17.28
CA GLN A 146 -15.02 -13.20 -17.17
C GLN A 146 -15.37 -13.72 -15.75
N PRO A 147 -16.61 -13.55 -15.26
CA PRO A 147 -17.03 -14.04 -13.94
C PRO A 147 -16.81 -15.53 -13.71
N ALA A 148 -16.98 -16.36 -14.74
CA ALA A 148 -16.74 -17.80 -14.66
C ALA A 148 -15.26 -18.13 -14.39
N ALA A 149 -14.33 -17.38 -14.99
CA ALA A 149 -12.90 -17.51 -14.75
C ALA A 149 -12.50 -17.05 -13.34
N LEU A 150 -13.06 -15.93 -12.87
CA LEU A 150 -12.88 -15.48 -11.48
C LEU A 150 -13.36 -16.53 -10.47
N ARG A 151 -14.44 -17.25 -10.78
CA ARG A 151 -14.94 -18.35 -9.94
C ARG A 151 -13.95 -19.51 -9.86
N ARG A 152 -13.29 -19.87 -10.97
CA ARG A 152 -12.23 -20.89 -10.98
C ARG A 152 -11.03 -20.46 -10.12
N LEU A 153 -10.58 -19.21 -10.24
CA LEU A 153 -9.50 -18.67 -9.39
C LEU A 153 -9.89 -18.68 -7.91
N GLN A 154 -11.14 -18.31 -7.58
CA GLN A 154 -11.66 -18.39 -6.22
C GLN A 154 -11.58 -19.81 -5.65
N LEU A 155 -11.98 -20.82 -6.42
CA LEU A 155 -11.93 -22.20 -5.99
C LEU A 155 -10.48 -22.70 -5.84
N ALA A 156 -9.59 -22.34 -6.76
CA ALA A 156 -8.18 -22.71 -6.67
C ALA A 156 -7.50 -22.08 -5.43
N ALA A 157 -7.75 -20.81 -5.17
CA ALA A 157 -7.23 -20.14 -3.96
C ALA A 157 -7.74 -20.80 -2.68
N ALA A 158 -9.01 -21.23 -2.64
CA ALA A 158 -9.60 -21.90 -1.48
C ALA A 158 -8.95 -23.24 -1.18
N GLN A 159 -8.60 -24.02 -2.19
CA GLN A 159 -7.99 -25.35 -2.04
C GLN A 159 -6.64 -25.30 -1.32
N GLN A 160 -5.82 -24.31 -1.62
CA GLN A 160 -4.47 -24.16 -1.06
C GLN A 160 -4.41 -23.10 0.07
N ARG A 161 -5.53 -22.45 0.41
CA ARG A 161 -5.60 -21.37 1.41
C ARG A 161 -4.57 -20.26 1.15
N GLN A 162 -4.48 -19.84 -0.10
CA GLN A 162 -3.57 -18.80 -0.55
C GLN A 162 -4.23 -17.43 -0.49
N LEU A 163 -3.41 -16.38 -0.45
CA LEU A 163 -3.85 -15.01 -0.68
C LEU A 163 -3.97 -14.77 -2.18
N LEU A 164 -5.10 -14.26 -2.63
CA LEU A 164 -5.32 -13.94 -4.03
C LEU A 164 -5.87 -12.51 -4.16
N TRP A 165 -5.15 -11.68 -4.91
CA TRP A 165 -5.62 -10.37 -5.36
C TRP A 165 -5.73 -10.35 -6.87
N VAL A 166 -6.88 -9.89 -7.37
CA VAL A 166 -7.10 -9.63 -8.79
C VAL A 166 -7.35 -8.14 -8.98
N PHE A 167 -6.49 -7.51 -9.76
CA PHE A 167 -6.54 -6.09 -10.07
C PHE A 167 -7.25 -5.85 -11.40
N ARG A 168 -8.23 -4.94 -11.38
CA ARG A 168 -9.09 -4.66 -12.53
C ARG A 168 -9.38 -3.16 -12.64
N PRO A 169 -9.78 -2.66 -13.84
CA PRO A 169 -10.18 -1.28 -13.99
C PRO A 169 -11.46 -0.96 -13.18
N ALA A 170 -11.61 0.30 -12.76
CA ALA A 170 -12.77 0.77 -12.01
C ALA A 170 -14.11 0.51 -12.73
N SER A 171 -14.13 0.48 -14.06
CA SER A 171 -15.30 0.13 -14.87
C SER A 171 -15.87 -1.27 -14.58
N ALA A 172 -15.07 -2.17 -14.01
CA ALA A 172 -15.52 -3.49 -13.58
C ALA A 172 -16.42 -3.46 -12.33
N ALA A 173 -16.59 -2.32 -11.67
CA ALA A 173 -17.42 -2.19 -10.46
C ALA A 173 -18.87 -2.69 -10.65
N HIS A 174 -19.43 -2.46 -11.83
CA HIS A 174 -20.81 -2.85 -12.16
C HIS A 174 -20.94 -4.29 -12.67
N GLN A 175 -19.82 -5.00 -12.85
CA GLN A 175 -19.83 -6.38 -13.29
C GLN A 175 -20.05 -7.34 -12.11
N ALA A 176 -20.78 -8.44 -12.36
CA ALA A 176 -20.92 -9.51 -11.37
C ALA A 176 -19.56 -10.14 -11.04
N SER A 177 -19.29 -10.35 -9.75
CA SER A 177 -18.06 -10.97 -9.29
C SER A 177 -18.30 -11.95 -8.14
N PRO A 178 -17.67 -13.14 -8.17
CA PRO A 178 -17.71 -14.11 -7.07
C PRO A 178 -16.83 -13.70 -5.89
N ALA A 179 -16.06 -12.61 -5.98
CA ALA A 179 -15.14 -12.16 -4.93
C ALA A 179 -15.86 -11.99 -3.59
N LEU A 180 -15.22 -12.43 -2.52
CA LEU A 180 -15.72 -12.22 -1.15
C LEU A 180 -15.48 -10.78 -0.68
N LEU A 181 -14.40 -10.17 -1.16
CA LEU A 181 -14.07 -8.79 -0.88
C LEU A 181 -13.82 -8.06 -2.21
N ARG A 182 -14.48 -6.91 -2.38
CA ARG A 182 -14.24 -6.00 -3.51
C ARG A 182 -13.96 -4.61 -2.97
N LEU A 183 -12.83 -4.07 -3.34
CA LEU A 183 -12.40 -2.73 -2.97
C LEU A 183 -12.24 -1.88 -4.23
N GLN A 184 -12.57 -0.59 -4.11
CA GLN A 184 -12.16 0.41 -5.07
C GLN A 184 -11.13 1.31 -4.42
N VAL A 185 -10.03 1.55 -5.12
CA VAL A 185 -8.91 2.36 -4.61
C VAL A 185 -8.75 3.59 -5.49
N LEU A 186 -8.73 4.75 -4.86
CA LEU A 186 -8.54 6.04 -5.48
C LEU A 186 -7.31 6.73 -4.88
N GLY A 187 -6.57 7.45 -5.69
CA GLY A 187 -5.49 8.31 -5.19
C GLY A 187 -6.07 9.52 -4.47
N MET A 188 -5.48 9.88 -3.34
CA MET A 188 -5.79 11.12 -2.64
C MET A 188 -4.77 12.19 -2.98
N ALA A 189 -5.24 13.36 -3.42
CA ALA A 189 -4.42 14.56 -3.42
C ALA A 189 -4.30 15.06 -1.97
N MET A 190 -3.08 15.09 -1.42
CA MET A 190 -2.87 15.65 -0.09
C MET A 190 -2.92 17.18 -0.14
N PRO A 191 -3.83 17.83 0.60
CA PRO A 191 -3.81 19.26 0.74
C PRO A 191 -2.51 19.68 1.47
N GLY A 192 -1.72 20.55 0.85
CA GLY A 192 -0.54 21.14 1.51
C GLY A 192 0.82 20.58 1.14
N GLY A 193 0.95 19.65 0.19
CA GLY A 193 2.23 19.38 -0.50
C GLY A 193 3.38 18.79 0.32
N VAL A 194 3.16 18.33 1.55
CA VAL A 194 4.24 17.89 2.47
C VAL A 194 4.47 16.38 2.46
N SER A 195 3.55 15.58 1.93
CA SER A 195 3.74 14.13 1.85
C SER A 195 4.34 13.72 0.51
N THR A 196 5.51 13.11 0.55
CA THR A 196 6.19 12.54 -0.62
C THR A 196 5.42 11.38 -1.24
N PHE A 197 4.45 10.83 -0.52
CA PHE A 197 3.60 9.73 -0.97
C PHE A 197 2.13 10.09 -0.76
N PRO A 198 1.36 10.25 -1.84
CA PRO A 198 -0.07 10.51 -1.75
C PRO A 198 -0.76 9.35 -1.05
N GLY A 199 -1.72 9.66 -0.18
CA GLY A 199 -2.59 8.69 0.45
C GLY A 199 -3.49 8.00 -0.58
N MET A 200 -4.18 6.97 -0.15
CA MET A 200 -5.21 6.30 -0.94
C MET A 200 -6.52 6.29 -0.19
N GLN A 201 -7.61 6.48 -0.91
CA GLN A 201 -8.96 6.30 -0.41
C GLN A 201 -9.48 4.94 -0.86
N VAL A 202 -9.96 4.13 0.07
CA VAL A 202 -10.46 2.79 -0.18
C VAL A 202 -11.96 2.73 0.09
N HIS A 203 -12.74 2.40 -0.93
CA HIS A 203 -14.17 2.15 -0.83
C HIS A 203 -14.42 0.63 -0.84
N ILE A 204 -15.14 0.13 0.15
CA ILE A 204 -15.52 -1.28 0.24
C ILE A 204 -16.82 -1.48 -0.54
N LEU A 205 -16.71 -1.96 -1.78
CA LEU A 205 -17.87 -2.20 -2.65
C LEU A 205 -18.64 -3.47 -2.26
N LYS A 206 -17.92 -4.48 -1.75
CA LYS A 206 -18.49 -5.76 -1.31
C LYS A 206 -17.67 -6.35 -0.19
N ARG A 207 -18.35 -6.76 0.87
CA ARG A 207 -17.80 -7.55 1.98
C ARG A 207 -18.91 -8.42 2.57
N ARG A 208 -18.56 -9.38 3.43
CA ARG A 208 -19.55 -9.99 4.32
C ARG A 208 -19.93 -8.98 5.40
N GLY A 209 -21.21 -8.85 5.69
CA GLY A 209 -21.74 -7.90 6.66
C GLY A 209 -22.38 -6.67 6.02
N PRO A 210 -22.73 -5.68 6.82
CA PRO A 210 -23.44 -4.49 6.34
C PRO A 210 -22.58 -3.67 5.38
N PRO A 211 -23.18 -3.01 4.38
CA PRO A 211 -22.46 -2.15 3.46
C PRO A 211 -21.80 -0.98 4.21
N LEU A 212 -20.66 -0.54 3.77
CA LEU A 212 -19.99 0.65 4.26
C LEU A 212 -20.17 1.77 3.23
N ALA A 213 -20.86 2.84 3.63
CA ALA A 213 -21.13 3.97 2.73
C ALA A 213 -19.95 4.93 2.58
N GLN A 214 -19.06 4.98 3.57
CA GLN A 214 -17.94 5.92 3.59
C GLN A 214 -16.63 5.26 3.11
N GLY A 215 -15.85 6.02 2.34
CA GLY A 215 -14.47 5.63 2.01
C GLY A 215 -13.55 5.73 3.23
N LEU A 216 -12.51 4.92 3.23
CA LEU A 216 -11.46 4.91 4.24
C LEU A 216 -10.22 5.57 3.67
N ASP A 217 -9.71 6.58 4.38
CA ASP A 217 -8.48 7.25 4.01
C ASP A 217 -7.29 6.48 4.63
N LEU A 218 -6.43 5.96 3.77
CA LEU A 218 -5.26 5.21 4.17
C LEU A 218 -3.98 5.98 3.82
N PRO A 219 -2.96 5.92 4.69
CA PRO A 219 -1.69 6.60 4.43
C PRO A 219 -0.97 6.03 3.21
N GLY A 220 -0.27 6.88 2.47
CA GLY A 220 0.44 6.54 1.25
C GLY A 220 1.68 5.70 1.43
N CYS A 221 2.15 5.46 2.66
CA CYS A 221 3.31 4.62 2.93
C CYS A 221 3.18 3.93 4.28
N HIS A 222 3.90 2.82 4.42
CA HIS A 222 4.00 2.10 5.69
C HIS A 222 4.50 3.04 6.80
N SER A 223 3.97 2.90 8.01
CA SER A 223 4.26 3.77 9.16
C SER A 223 5.75 3.97 9.44
N ARG A 224 6.58 2.93 9.31
CA ARG A 224 8.03 3.03 9.46
C ARG A 224 8.68 3.90 8.38
N LEU A 225 8.27 3.75 7.13
CA LEU A 225 8.78 4.57 6.04
C LEU A 225 8.32 6.02 6.21
N ALA A 226 7.07 6.24 6.61
CA ALA A 226 6.54 7.56 6.93
C ALA A 226 7.37 8.26 8.03
N GLN A 227 7.71 7.54 9.10
CA GLN A 227 8.55 8.07 10.19
C GLN A 227 9.96 8.46 9.72
N VAL A 228 10.62 7.59 8.93
CA VAL A 228 11.95 7.87 8.38
C VAL A 228 11.93 9.07 7.46
N LEU A 229 10.93 9.15 6.57
CA LEU A 229 10.78 10.28 5.64
C LEU A 229 10.43 11.59 6.37
N ALA A 230 9.58 11.54 7.40
CA ALA A 230 9.28 12.69 8.24
C ALA A 230 10.54 13.20 8.96
N ALA A 231 11.32 12.29 9.55
CA ALA A 231 12.59 12.65 10.18
C ALA A 231 13.61 13.23 9.18
N GLN A 232 13.67 12.70 7.96
CA GLN A 232 14.53 13.23 6.91
C GLN A 232 14.06 14.61 6.41
N ALA A 233 12.75 14.82 6.26
CA ALA A 233 12.17 16.09 5.88
C ALA A 233 12.46 17.17 6.93
N GLU A 234 12.38 16.81 8.22
CA GLU A 234 12.70 17.71 9.32
C GLU A 234 14.18 18.11 9.33
N ARG A 235 15.08 17.15 9.14
CA ARG A 235 16.53 17.44 8.99
C ARG A 235 16.82 18.38 7.83
N ARG A 236 16.15 18.20 6.67
CA ARG A 236 16.28 19.10 5.52
C ARG A 236 15.77 20.50 5.81
N ARG A 237 14.63 20.65 6.51
CA ARG A 237 14.10 21.94 6.92
C ARG A 237 15.05 22.64 7.88
N SER A 238 15.56 21.94 8.90
CA SER A 238 16.51 22.47 9.86
C SER A 238 17.80 22.94 9.17
N ALA A 239 18.34 22.15 8.23
CA ALA A 239 19.51 22.53 7.44
C ALA A 239 19.24 23.76 6.56
N GLN A 240 18.05 23.88 6.00
CA GLN A 240 17.66 25.01 5.15
C GLN A 240 17.47 26.31 5.95
N VAL A 241 16.92 26.21 7.17
CA VAL A 241 16.83 27.35 8.12
C VAL A 241 18.22 27.81 8.51
N VAL A 242 19.13 26.92 8.86
CA VAL A 242 20.51 27.25 9.17
C VAL A 242 21.20 27.93 7.99
N ALA A 243 21.06 27.39 6.79
CA ALA A 243 21.66 27.96 5.58
C ALA A 243 21.11 29.37 5.27
N SER A 244 19.78 29.58 5.43
CA SER A 244 19.16 30.89 5.22
C SER A 244 19.60 31.92 6.27
N THR A 245 19.80 31.51 7.52
CA THR A 245 20.31 32.35 8.59
C THR A 245 21.75 32.81 8.32
N PHE A 246 22.61 31.90 7.84
CA PHE A 246 23.98 32.23 7.42
C PHE A 246 24.01 33.12 6.17
N ALA A 247 23.11 32.91 5.20
CA ALA A 247 23.00 33.75 4.02
C ALA A 247 22.53 35.18 4.37
N ALA A 248 21.59 35.31 5.28
CA ALA A 248 21.12 36.61 5.79
C ALA A 248 22.21 37.38 6.56
N ALA A 249 23.03 36.68 7.33
CA ALA A 249 24.18 37.28 8.06
C ALA A 249 25.32 37.71 7.12
N LYS A 250 25.39 37.21 5.88
CA LYS A 250 26.42 37.56 4.89
C LYS A 250 25.98 38.61 3.88
N ALA A 251 24.78 39.18 4.01
CA ALA A 251 24.32 40.27 3.13
C ALA A 251 25.10 41.56 3.44
N PRO A 252 25.80 42.17 2.47
CA PRO A 252 26.52 43.40 2.69
C PRO A 252 25.54 44.56 2.76
N GLY A 253 25.29 45.07 3.98
CA GLY A 253 24.43 46.23 4.10
C GLY A 253 23.80 46.54 5.48
N VAL A 254 24.13 45.77 6.54
CA VAL A 254 23.71 46.13 7.89
C VAL A 254 24.88 46.74 8.62
N LEU A 255 24.83 48.06 8.84
CA LEU A 255 25.77 48.81 9.69
C LEU A 255 25.86 48.10 11.06
N ALA A 256 27.06 47.62 11.38
CA ALA A 256 27.36 47.03 12.66
C ALA A 256 27.17 48.08 13.76
N MET A 257 26.07 48.05 14.49
CA MET A 257 26.00 48.64 15.82
C MET A 257 26.94 47.84 16.73
N ARG A 258 28.06 48.44 17.13
CA ARG A 258 29.00 47.88 18.13
C ARG A 258 28.21 47.55 19.40
N PRO A 259 28.27 46.32 19.91
CA PRO A 259 27.76 46.00 21.24
C PRO A 259 28.63 46.67 22.31
N PRO A 260 28.08 47.10 23.43
CA PRO A 260 28.85 47.67 24.53
C PRO A 260 29.79 46.61 25.11
N LEU A 261 31.04 47.03 25.36
CA LEU A 261 32.07 46.26 26.08
C LEU A 261 31.52 45.84 27.47
N GLY A 262 31.11 44.58 27.60
CA GLY A 262 30.67 44.08 28.91
C GLY A 262 30.24 42.61 29.00
N ALA A 263 30.35 41.82 27.93
CA ALA A 263 30.00 40.39 27.97
C ALA A 263 31.10 39.48 27.39
N LEU A 264 32.29 39.63 27.97
CA LEU A 264 33.38 38.65 27.76
C LEU A 264 33.42 37.74 28.99
N GLY A 265 32.70 36.63 28.92
CA GLY A 265 32.75 35.68 30.02
C GLY A 265 31.78 34.50 29.84
N ALA A 266 31.75 33.80 28.72
CA ALA A 266 31.22 32.43 28.61
C ALA A 266 31.35 31.90 27.17
N LEU A 267 32.54 31.84 26.61
CA LEU A 267 32.80 31.05 25.36
C LEU A 267 34.23 30.52 25.40
N GLY A 268 34.50 29.72 26.42
CA GLY A 268 35.76 29.01 26.58
C GLY A 268 35.52 27.50 26.77
N ALA A 269 34.90 26.84 25.85
CA ALA A 269 34.87 25.36 25.81
C ALA A 269 34.28 24.83 24.48
N LEU A 270 34.91 25.14 23.36
CA LEU A 270 34.70 24.39 22.08
C LEU A 270 35.84 24.70 21.11
N GLY A 271 37.06 24.47 21.60
CA GLY A 271 38.27 24.55 20.81
C GLY A 271 39.08 23.29 20.97
N ALA A 272 38.65 22.19 20.42
CA ALA A 272 39.47 21.01 20.20
C ALA A 272 38.77 20.06 19.26
N LEU A 273 38.82 20.27 17.95
CA LEU A 273 38.72 19.30 16.87
C LEU A 273 38.89 20.03 15.52
N GLY A 274 40.07 20.51 15.31
CA GLY A 274 40.53 21.02 14.05
C GLY A 274 41.94 20.46 13.82
N GLU A 275 42.02 19.46 13.00
CA GLU A 275 43.20 19.10 12.21
C GLU A 275 42.92 17.75 11.56
N LEU A 276 42.53 17.77 10.30
CA LEU A 276 42.84 16.70 9.34
C LEU A 276 42.63 17.21 7.90
N GLY A 277 43.74 17.56 7.26
CA GLY A 277 44.00 17.15 5.87
C GLY A 277 43.48 18.09 4.79
N GLU A 278 44.24 19.11 4.45
CA GLU A 278 44.32 19.64 3.10
C GLU A 278 44.68 18.52 2.11
N LEU A 279 43.77 18.17 1.23
CA LEU A 279 44.09 17.53 -0.05
C LEU A 279 43.39 18.36 -1.14
N GLY A 280 44.21 19.16 -1.81
CA GLY A 280 43.83 19.91 -2.99
C GLY A 280 43.51 18.99 -4.15
N ILE A 281 42.36 19.21 -4.79
CA ILE A 281 42.09 18.75 -6.14
C ILE A 281 41.37 19.91 -6.85
N GLY A 282 42.02 20.39 -7.90
CA GLY A 282 41.55 21.46 -8.78
C GLY A 282 40.32 21.08 -9.60
N PRO A 283 39.69 22.07 -10.24
CA PRO A 283 38.44 21.85 -10.99
C PRO A 283 38.77 21.38 -12.41
N GLU A 284 38.72 20.08 -12.65
CA GLU A 284 38.62 19.55 -14.02
C GLU A 284 37.49 18.53 -14.14
N GLY A 285 36.64 18.81 -15.10
CA GLY A 285 35.40 18.18 -15.50
C GLY A 285 35.38 16.65 -15.49
N ARG A 286 34.37 16.11 -14.84
CA ARG A 286 33.85 14.78 -15.15
C ARG A 286 32.33 14.86 -15.27
N GLY A 287 31.86 14.82 -16.53
CA GLY A 287 30.47 14.59 -16.85
C GLY A 287 29.97 13.31 -16.21
N HIS A 288 28.81 13.39 -15.58
CA HIS A 288 28.15 12.31 -14.87
C HIS A 288 27.93 11.11 -15.80
N ALA A 289 28.28 9.91 -15.34
CA ALA A 289 28.08 8.62 -16.02
C ALA A 289 26.59 8.29 -16.33
N LEU A 290 25.67 9.09 -15.84
CA LEU A 290 24.22 8.93 -16.09
C LEU A 290 23.75 9.51 -17.43
N ASP A 291 24.52 10.41 -18.06
CA ASP A 291 24.15 10.99 -19.38
C ASP A 291 24.49 10.07 -20.57
N ARG A 292 25.29 9.03 -20.34
CA ARG A 292 25.61 8.04 -21.40
C ARG A 292 24.62 6.91 -21.56
N ALA A 293 23.74 6.68 -20.56
CA ALA A 293 22.73 5.64 -20.64
C ALA A 293 21.45 6.07 -21.38
N ALA A 294 21.21 7.37 -21.52
CA ALA A 294 20.01 7.89 -22.18
C ALA A 294 20.09 7.92 -23.72
N MET A 295 21.29 7.77 -24.31
CA MET A 295 21.48 7.84 -25.78
C MET A 295 21.56 6.48 -26.47
N ALA A 296 21.47 5.37 -25.75
CA ALA A 296 21.59 4.01 -26.33
C ALA A 296 20.23 3.31 -26.58
N LEU A 297 19.10 3.98 -26.40
CA LEU A 297 17.76 3.40 -26.55
C LEU A 297 16.92 4.01 -27.68
N VAL A 298 17.59 4.68 -28.64
CA VAL A 298 16.96 5.12 -29.90
C VAL A 298 17.86 4.68 -31.07
N ARG A 299 17.78 3.39 -31.37
CA ARG A 299 18.02 2.81 -32.70
C ARG A 299 17.32 1.46 -32.76
#